data_a19f76e2d674a6f0cb93eb99f267cd8c
#
_entry.id   a19f76e2d674a6f0cb93eb99f267cd8c
#
_cell.length_a   1.000
_cell.length_b   1.000
_cell.length_c   1.000
_cell.angle_alpha   90.00
_cell.angle_beta   90.00
_cell.angle_gamma   90.00
#
_symmetry.space_group_name_H-M   'P 1'
#
loop_
_entity.id
_entity.type
_entity.pdbx_description
1 polymer ?
#
loop_
_entity_poly.entity_id
_entity_poly.type
_entity_poly.pdbx_seq_one_letter_code
_entity_poly.pdbx_strand_id
1 'polypeptide(L)'
;MPHKKATLIGLIAILLWSAIVGLIKSVSEGFGPVGGAALIYTCSAVLLLFTIGFPKIQKFPVSYLIIGSVLFVCYELCLSLSLGFTHSGRQAIEVGMVNYLWPSMTILLAVLVNRQKTSPLIIPGVVLAIIGIGRVLGGNGGFSLTEMMNNVMDNPLSYGLAFSGAVIWAIYCVVTQRIARGNNGITLFFILTALTLWVKYFTSPQPEFVLSWHAWISLLLAAMAMGFGYAAWNVGILHGNVTVLAAASYFIPIISAVLAAFMLDSHLTLAFWQGTAMVSLGSLICWWSTRTVAVKRLSDETS
;
A
#
# COMPACT_ATOMS: atom_id res chain seq x y z
N MET A 1 13.53 -12.15 -20.81
CA MET A 1 12.15 -12.69 -20.64
C MET A 1 11.22 -11.97 -21.57
N PRO A 2 10.20 -12.63 -22.22
CA PRO A 2 9.25 -11.95 -23.10
C PRO A 2 8.46 -10.86 -22.33
N HIS A 3 8.29 -9.68 -22.94
CA HIS A 3 7.64 -8.51 -22.35
C HIS A 3 6.22 -8.80 -21.81
N LYS A 4 5.41 -9.58 -22.55
CA LYS A 4 4.06 -10.01 -22.12
C LYS A 4 4.10 -10.86 -20.84
N LYS A 5 5.08 -11.77 -20.74
CA LYS A 5 5.24 -12.64 -19.55
C LYS A 5 5.63 -11.82 -18.31
N ALA A 6 6.52 -10.84 -18.47
CA ALA A 6 6.90 -9.94 -17.39
C ALA A 6 5.73 -9.08 -16.88
N THR A 7 4.89 -8.58 -17.82
CA THR A 7 3.66 -7.85 -17.46
C THR A 7 2.70 -8.73 -16.68
N LEU A 8 2.51 -9.98 -17.10
CA LEU A 8 1.63 -10.92 -16.40
C LEU A 8 2.12 -11.21 -14.96
N ILE A 9 3.44 -11.40 -14.78
CA ILE A 9 4.04 -11.57 -13.46
C ILE A 9 3.79 -10.32 -12.60
N GLY A 10 3.98 -9.12 -13.15
CA GLY A 10 3.67 -7.87 -12.44
C GLY A 10 2.19 -7.72 -12.05
N LEU A 11 1.26 -8.23 -12.86
CA LEU A 11 -0.17 -8.26 -12.51
C LEU A 11 -0.47 -9.21 -11.34
N ILE A 12 0.29 -10.29 -11.16
CA ILE A 12 0.18 -11.17 -9.98
C ILE A 12 0.50 -10.40 -8.70
N ALA A 13 1.45 -9.47 -8.72
CA ALA A 13 1.75 -8.62 -7.57
C ALA A 13 0.53 -7.84 -7.09
N ILE A 14 -0.29 -7.34 -8.01
CA ILE A 14 -1.51 -6.59 -7.69
C ILE A 14 -2.50 -7.47 -6.93
N LEU A 15 -2.69 -8.72 -7.35
CA LEU A 15 -3.55 -9.68 -6.66
C LEU A 15 -3.00 -10.03 -5.26
N LEU A 16 -1.69 -10.26 -5.16
CA LEU A 16 -1.03 -10.55 -3.88
C LEU A 16 -1.18 -9.38 -2.90
N TRP A 17 -0.92 -8.16 -3.34
CA TRP A 17 -1.08 -6.97 -2.51
C TRP A 17 -2.54 -6.67 -2.15
N SER A 18 -3.48 -7.03 -3.00
CA SER A 18 -4.91 -6.89 -2.69
C SER A 18 -5.36 -7.79 -1.52
N ALA A 19 -4.66 -8.88 -1.23
CA ALA A 19 -4.96 -9.76 -0.09
C ALA A 19 -4.40 -9.25 1.25
N ILE A 20 -3.50 -8.26 1.25
CA ILE A 20 -2.71 -7.86 2.42
C ILE A 20 -3.58 -7.36 3.57
N VAL A 21 -4.63 -6.58 3.31
CA VAL A 21 -5.51 -6.03 4.36
C VAL A 21 -6.12 -7.14 5.20
N GLY A 22 -6.74 -8.12 4.56
CA GLY A 22 -7.33 -9.27 5.26
C GLY A 22 -6.27 -10.14 5.95
N LEU A 23 -5.15 -10.39 5.27
CA LEU A 23 -4.07 -11.24 5.81
C LEU A 23 -3.40 -10.61 7.03
N ILE A 24 -3.03 -9.32 7.00
CA ILE A 24 -2.41 -8.65 8.15
C ILE A 24 -3.37 -8.65 9.34
N LYS A 25 -4.65 -8.37 9.11
CA LYS A 25 -5.66 -8.42 10.19
C LYS A 25 -5.75 -9.82 10.78
N SER A 26 -5.90 -10.85 9.96
CA SER A 26 -5.98 -12.25 10.43
C SER A 26 -4.72 -12.69 11.19
N VAL A 27 -3.52 -12.28 10.74
CA VAL A 27 -2.27 -12.56 11.45
C VAL A 27 -2.22 -11.85 12.79
N SER A 28 -2.67 -10.59 12.85
CA SER A 28 -2.67 -9.81 14.07
C SER A 28 -3.60 -10.38 15.17
N GLU A 29 -4.66 -11.06 14.78
CA GLU A 29 -5.58 -11.73 15.71
C GLU A 29 -4.94 -12.95 16.40
N GLY A 30 -3.98 -13.62 15.73
CA GLY A 30 -3.28 -14.76 16.29
C GLY A 30 -1.98 -14.38 17.03
N PHE A 31 -1.19 -13.50 16.44
CA PHE A 31 0.16 -13.18 16.93
C PHE A 31 0.28 -11.76 17.52
N GLY A 32 -0.84 -11.08 17.71
CA GLY A 32 -0.85 -9.69 18.12
C GLY A 32 -0.38 -8.73 17.01
N PRO A 33 -0.70 -7.43 17.12
CA PRO A 33 -0.38 -6.44 16.08
C PRO A 33 1.11 -6.31 15.78
N VAL A 34 1.94 -6.24 16.81
CA VAL A 34 3.40 -6.05 16.66
C VAL A 34 4.09 -7.37 16.34
N GLY A 35 3.76 -8.45 17.06
CA GLY A 35 4.34 -9.78 16.85
C GLY A 35 3.99 -10.34 15.47
N GLY A 36 2.73 -10.23 15.07
CA GLY A 36 2.26 -10.63 13.74
C GLY A 36 2.98 -9.88 12.62
N ALA A 37 3.08 -8.55 12.73
CA ALA A 37 3.84 -7.75 11.77
C ALA A 37 5.33 -8.17 11.74
N ALA A 38 5.98 -8.33 12.89
CA ALA A 38 7.38 -8.75 12.97
C ALA A 38 7.61 -10.10 12.25
N LEU A 39 6.72 -11.07 12.44
CA LEU A 39 6.77 -12.37 11.78
C LEU A 39 6.54 -12.24 10.27
N ILE A 40 5.56 -11.46 9.80
CA ILE A 40 5.30 -11.24 8.37
C ILE A 40 6.56 -10.70 7.70
N TYR A 41 7.15 -9.61 8.22
CA TYR A 41 8.33 -8.98 7.60
C TYR A 41 9.57 -9.85 7.70
N THR A 42 9.73 -10.65 8.76
CA THR A 42 10.83 -11.64 8.87
C THR A 42 10.73 -12.70 7.79
N CYS A 43 9.58 -13.34 7.67
CA CYS A 43 9.35 -14.37 6.66
C CYS A 43 9.46 -13.80 5.23
N SER A 44 8.90 -12.60 5.00
CA SER A 44 9.01 -11.93 3.71
C SER A 44 10.45 -11.56 3.37
N ALA A 45 11.25 -11.07 4.34
CA ALA A 45 12.65 -10.77 4.15
C ALA A 45 13.46 -12.02 3.75
N VAL A 46 13.18 -13.15 4.40
CA VAL A 46 13.77 -14.46 4.05
C VAL A 46 13.39 -14.85 2.61
N LEU A 47 12.12 -14.74 2.23
CA LEU A 47 11.68 -15.00 0.84
C LEU A 47 12.37 -14.08 -0.17
N LEU A 48 12.52 -12.79 0.16
CA LEU A 48 13.21 -11.82 -0.70
C LEU A 48 14.70 -12.12 -0.82
N LEU A 49 15.36 -12.58 0.25
CA LEU A 49 16.75 -13.02 0.20
C LEU A 49 16.96 -14.18 -0.80
N PHE A 50 16.02 -15.13 -0.84
CA PHE A 50 16.09 -16.26 -1.77
C PHE A 50 15.68 -15.90 -3.21
N THR A 51 14.79 -14.93 -3.41
CA THR A 51 14.24 -14.59 -4.74
C THR A 51 14.97 -13.44 -5.44
N ILE A 52 15.33 -12.39 -4.71
CA ILE A 52 16.03 -11.20 -5.21
C ILE A 52 17.50 -11.19 -4.77
N GLY A 53 17.80 -11.77 -3.61
CA GLY A 53 19.11 -11.76 -2.99
C GLY A 53 19.37 -10.52 -2.13
N PHE A 54 20.54 -10.46 -1.51
CA PHE A 54 20.98 -9.32 -0.72
C PHE A 54 21.55 -8.23 -1.65
N PRO A 55 21.09 -6.98 -1.53
CA PRO A 55 21.55 -5.91 -2.41
C PRO A 55 23.02 -5.53 -2.14
N LYS A 56 23.73 -5.11 -3.19
CA LYS A 56 25.10 -4.60 -3.08
C LYS A 56 25.08 -3.18 -2.51
N ILE A 57 24.95 -3.04 -1.19
CA ILE A 57 24.75 -1.78 -0.46
C ILE A 57 25.83 -0.74 -0.82
N GLN A 58 27.07 -1.17 -1.08
CA GLN A 58 28.19 -0.29 -1.46
C GLN A 58 27.93 0.53 -2.74
N LYS A 59 26.98 0.09 -3.59
CA LYS A 59 26.59 0.80 -4.81
C LYS A 59 25.46 1.80 -4.58
N PHE A 60 24.87 1.81 -3.39
CA PHE A 60 23.73 2.67 -3.11
C PHE A 60 24.18 4.09 -2.78
N PRO A 61 23.50 5.12 -3.33
CA PRO A 61 23.68 6.47 -2.81
C PRO A 61 23.33 6.53 -1.32
N VAL A 62 24.17 7.22 -0.54
CA VAL A 62 23.96 7.34 0.93
C VAL A 62 22.58 7.94 1.24
N SER A 63 22.13 8.92 0.45
CA SER A 63 20.80 9.50 0.58
C SER A 63 19.68 8.47 0.41
N TYR A 64 19.82 7.54 -0.53
CA TYR A 64 18.84 6.47 -0.72
C TYR A 64 18.87 5.46 0.42
N LEU A 65 20.07 5.11 0.91
CA LEU A 65 20.21 4.22 2.07
C LEU A 65 19.50 4.80 3.31
N ILE A 66 19.71 6.08 3.60
CA ILE A 66 19.14 6.69 4.81
C ILE A 66 17.67 7.05 4.59
N ILE A 67 17.38 7.93 3.62
CA ILE A 67 16.02 8.46 3.43
C ILE A 67 15.07 7.36 2.94
N GLY A 68 15.52 6.54 2.00
CA GLY A 68 14.73 5.41 1.47
C GLY A 68 14.40 4.38 2.55
N SER A 69 15.37 4.01 3.39
CA SER A 69 15.16 3.08 4.51
C SER A 69 14.19 3.65 5.53
N VAL A 70 14.39 4.90 5.97
CA VAL A 70 13.51 5.54 6.96
C VAL A 70 12.08 5.64 6.46
N LEU A 71 11.89 6.17 5.24
CA LEU A 71 10.55 6.32 4.67
C LEU A 71 9.86 4.96 4.47
N PHE A 72 10.59 3.96 3.97
CA PHE A 72 10.04 2.62 3.77
C PHE A 72 9.65 1.97 5.10
N VAL A 73 10.56 1.93 6.07
CA VAL A 73 10.30 1.34 7.40
C VAL A 73 9.12 2.05 8.08
N CYS A 74 9.11 3.38 8.09
CA CYS A 74 7.99 4.14 8.67
C CYS A 74 6.65 3.82 7.98
N TYR A 75 6.65 3.71 6.65
CA TYR A 75 5.44 3.32 5.90
C TYR A 75 4.94 1.94 6.29
N GLU A 76 5.83 0.94 6.30
CA GLU A 76 5.43 -0.44 6.57
C GLU A 76 5.00 -0.64 8.04
N LEU A 77 5.60 0.11 8.98
CA LEU A 77 5.12 0.20 10.35
C LEU A 77 3.70 0.81 10.40
N CYS A 78 3.49 1.92 9.71
CA CYS A 78 2.18 2.56 9.63
C CYS A 78 1.13 1.62 9.05
N LEU A 79 1.43 0.95 7.92
CA LEU A 79 0.50 0.04 7.27
C LEU A 79 0.16 -1.16 8.17
N SER A 80 1.16 -1.88 8.64
CA SER A 80 0.93 -3.12 9.39
C SER A 80 0.28 -2.87 10.76
N LEU A 81 0.71 -1.84 11.47
CA LEU A 81 0.15 -1.51 12.78
C LEU A 81 -1.23 -0.86 12.68
N SER A 82 -1.50 -0.04 11.64
CA SER A 82 -2.85 0.49 11.42
C SER A 82 -3.89 -0.62 11.27
N LEU A 83 -3.57 -1.65 10.51
CA LEU A 83 -4.45 -2.80 10.31
C LEU A 83 -4.48 -3.72 11.54
N GLY A 84 -3.32 -3.91 12.18
CA GLY A 84 -3.18 -4.78 13.34
C GLY A 84 -3.94 -4.28 14.57
N PHE A 85 -4.01 -2.97 14.80
CA PHE A 85 -4.71 -2.37 15.94
C PHE A 85 -6.21 -2.18 15.73
N THR A 86 -6.77 -2.57 14.59
CA THR A 86 -8.21 -2.48 14.35
C THR A 86 -9.01 -3.42 15.24
N HIS A 87 -10.19 -2.98 15.69
CA HIS A 87 -11.05 -3.73 16.59
C HIS A 87 -11.90 -4.79 15.87
N SER A 88 -12.11 -4.62 14.55
CA SER A 88 -12.94 -5.55 13.75
C SER A 88 -12.43 -5.67 12.32
N GLY A 89 -12.85 -6.73 11.62
CA GLY A 89 -12.56 -6.91 10.21
C GLY A 89 -13.09 -5.76 9.34
N ARG A 90 -14.30 -5.26 9.62
CA ARG A 90 -14.87 -4.09 8.94
C ARG A 90 -13.97 -2.86 9.12
N GLN A 91 -13.56 -2.57 10.35
CA GLN A 91 -12.66 -1.44 10.62
C GLN A 91 -11.32 -1.60 9.89
N ALA A 92 -10.76 -2.83 9.81
CA ALA A 92 -9.55 -3.08 9.04
C ALA A 92 -9.71 -2.75 7.56
N ILE A 93 -10.86 -3.05 6.97
CA ILE A 93 -11.15 -2.73 5.58
C ILE A 93 -11.28 -1.21 5.40
N GLU A 94 -11.98 -0.51 6.29
CA GLU A 94 -12.12 0.95 6.27
C GLU A 94 -10.76 1.66 6.44
N VAL A 95 -9.93 1.21 7.38
CA VAL A 95 -8.56 1.70 7.60
C VAL A 95 -7.68 1.45 6.37
N GLY A 96 -7.78 0.27 5.76
CA GLY A 96 -7.10 -0.06 4.51
C GLY A 96 -7.49 0.90 3.37
N MET A 97 -8.77 1.29 3.29
CA MET A 97 -9.24 2.25 2.29
C MET A 97 -8.62 3.65 2.49
N VAL A 98 -8.40 4.09 3.72
CA VAL A 98 -7.70 5.36 4.00
C VAL A 98 -6.26 5.29 3.47
N ASN A 99 -5.58 4.17 3.66
CA ASN A 99 -4.23 3.98 3.13
C ASN A 99 -4.22 4.04 1.59
N TYR A 100 -5.25 3.58 0.90
CA TYR A 100 -5.35 3.63 -0.57
C TYR A 100 -5.52 5.05 -1.15
N LEU A 101 -5.42 6.11 -0.37
CA LEU A 101 -5.21 7.47 -0.88
C LEU A 101 -3.80 7.70 -1.45
N TRP A 102 -2.84 6.83 -1.14
CA TRP A 102 -1.44 7.01 -1.53
C TRP A 102 -1.22 7.21 -3.05
N PRO A 103 -1.99 6.59 -3.99
CA PRO A 103 -1.76 6.82 -5.41
C PRO A 103 -2.09 8.25 -5.83
N SER A 104 -3.23 8.79 -5.37
CA SER A 104 -3.62 10.18 -5.63
C SER A 104 -2.64 11.18 -5.01
N MET A 105 -2.19 10.91 -3.77
CA MET A 105 -1.20 11.71 -3.08
C MET A 105 0.16 11.66 -3.78
N THR A 106 0.58 10.51 -4.30
CA THR A 106 1.82 10.36 -5.06
C THR A 106 1.82 11.25 -6.29
N ILE A 107 0.72 11.26 -7.05
CA ILE A 107 0.60 12.09 -8.25
C ILE A 107 0.59 13.58 -7.88
N LEU A 108 -0.16 13.95 -6.85
CA LEU A 108 -0.20 15.33 -6.35
C LEU A 108 1.20 15.80 -5.94
N LEU A 109 1.93 15.02 -5.17
CA LEU A 109 3.31 15.34 -4.76
C LEU A 109 4.27 15.36 -5.93
N ALA A 110 4.14 14.48 -6.92
CA ALA A 110 4.96 14.50 -8.12
C ALA A 110 4.75 15.80 -8.92
N VAL A 111 3.52 16.30 -8.97
CA VAL A 111 3.22 17.60 -9.60
C VAL A 111 3.84 18.75 -8.82
N LEU A 112 3.66 18.78 -7.51
CA LEU A 112 4.13 19.87 -6.65
C LEU A 112 5.66 19.89 -6.50
N VAL A 113 6.28 18.76 -6.23
CA VAL A 113 7.72 18.64 -5.92
C VAL A 113 8.55 18.44 -7.18
N ASN A 114 8.11 17.56 -8.08
CA ASN A 114 8.85 17.24 -9.31
C ASN A 114 8.46 18.18 -10.48
N ARG A 115 7.55 19.12 -10.27
CA ARG A 115 7.00 20.01 -11.30
C ARG A 115 6.51 19.24 -12.53
N GLN A 116 5.97 18.04 -12.29
CA GLN A 116 5.41 17.21 -13.35
C GLN A 116 4.21 17.93 -13.97
N LYS A 117 4.21 18.08 -15.29
CA LYS A 117 3.07 18.69 -15.99
C LYS A 117 1.84 17.81 -15.89
N THR A 118 0.73 18.43 -15.62
CA THR A 118 -0.58 17.76 -15.50
C THR A 118 -1.68 18.61 -16.12
N SER A 119 -2.78 17.97 -16.50
CA SER A 119 -3.98 18.70 -16.91
C SER A 119 -4.82 19.09 -15.68
N PRO A 120 -5.75 20.05 -15.79
CA PRO A 120 -6.67 20.43 -14.69
C PRO A 120 -7.52 19.28 -14.15
N LEU A 121 -7.60 18.15 -14.86
CA LEU A 121 -8.29 16.92 -14.42
C LEU A 121 -7.75 16.34 -13.11
N ILE A 122 -6.54 16.73 -12.68
CA ILE A 122 -6.01 16.31 -11.37
C ILE A 122 -6.92 16.76 -10.22
N ILE A 123 -7.51 17.95 -10.31
CA ILE A 123 -8.34 18.51 -9.24
C ILE A 123 -9.59 17.66 -9.02
N PRO A 124 -10.46 17.39 -10.01
CA PRO A 124 -11.60 16.53 -9.81
C PRO A 124 -11.19 15.09 -9.43
N GLY A 125 -10.05 14.58 -9.88
CA GLY A 125 -9.54 13.27 -9.47
C GLY A 125 -9.24 13.19 -7.97
N VAL A 126 -8.49 14.17 -7.43
CA VAL A 126 -8.17 14.23 -6.00
C VAL A 126 -9.44 14.44 -5.17
N VAL A 127 -10.32 15.36 -5.58
CA VAL A 127 -11.59 15.64 -4.90
C VAL A 127 -12.45 14.38 -4.85
N LEU A 128 -12.56 13.65 -5.95
CA LEU A 128 -13.33 12.40 -6.01
C LEU A 128 -12.77 11.33 -5.07
N ALA A 129 -11.44 11.19 -4.99
CA ALA A 129 -10.80 10.24 -4.06
C ALA A 129 -11.08 10.62 -2.60
N ILE A 130 -11.01 11.91 -2.24
CA ILE A 130 -11.30 12.39 -0.88
C ILE A 130 -12.76 12.18 -0.53
N ILE A 131 -13.68 12.52 -1.43
CA ILE A 131 -15.12 12.28 -1.26
C ILE A 131 -15.38 10.77 -1.11
N GLY A 132 -14.69 9.93 -1.87
CA GLY A 132 -14.76 8.47 -1.76
C GLY A 132 -14.41 7.97 -0.37
N ILE A 133 -13.32 8.46 0.24
CA ILE A 133 -12.99 8.13 1.63
C ILE A 133 -14.07 8.64 2.59
N GLY A 134 -14.56 9.86 2.41
CA GLY A 134 -15.67 10.37 3.21
C GLY A 134 -16.89 9.44 3.18
N ARG A 135 -17.20 8.89 2.01
CA ARG A 135 -18.31 7.95 1.85
C ARG A 135 -18.04 6.59 2.50
N VAL A 136 -16.80 6.09 2.46
CA VAL A 136 -16.40 4.87 3.17
C VAL A 136 -16.56 5.04 4.68
N LEU A 137 -16.08 6.16 5.22
CA LEU A 137 -16.07 6.43 6.67
C LEU A 137 -17.44 6.88 7.20
N GLY A 138 -18.33 7.35 6.35
CA GLY A 138 -19.69 7.80 6.71
C GLY A 138 -20.67 6.65 7.02
N GLY A 139 -20.22 5.42 6.97
CA GLY A 139 -21.02 4.25 7.35
C GLY A 139 -22.31 4.09 6.53
N ASN A 140 -23.39 3.68 7.19
CA ASN A 140 -24.68 3.43 6.53
C ASN A 140 -25.37 4.73 6.07
N GLY A 141 -25.11 5.86 6.74
CA GLY A 141 -25.68 7.16 6.43
C GLY A 141 -25.05 7.86 5.21
N GLY A 142 -24.02 7.29 4.61
CA GLY A 142 -23.34 7.85 3.45
C GLY A 142 -22.43 9.02 3.81
N PHE A 143 -22.81 10.27 3.53
CA PHE A 143 -22.04 11.46 3.91
C PHE A 143 -22.51 12.02 5.25
N SER A 144 -22.21 11.34 6.34
CA SER A 144 -22.47 11.83 7.71
C SER A 144 -21.13 12.21 8.37
N LEU A 145 -20.89 13.51 8.54
CA LEU A 145 -19.69 14.00 9.26
C LEU A 145 -19.65 13.47 10.70
N THR A 146 -20.80 13.31 11.33
CA THR A 146 -20.90 12.78 12.69
C THR A 146 -20.47 11.31 12.73
N GLU A 147 -20.97 10.47 11.81
CA GLU A 147 -20.55 9.07 11.72
C GLU A 147 -19.07 8.92 11.36
N MET A 148 -18.58 9.72 10.41
CA MET A 148 -17.16 9.75 10.07
C MET A 148 -16.29 10.09 11.29
N MET A 149 -16.68 11.13 12.04
CA MET A 149 -15.95 11.53 13.24
C MET A 149 -16.01 10.44 14.31
N ASN A 150 -17.17 9.84 14.54
CA ASN A 150 -17.31 8.74 15.50
C ASN A 150 -16.44 7.53 15.12
N ASN A 151 -16.46 7.13 13.85
CA ASN A 151 -15.61 6.02 13.37
C ASN A 151 -14.12 6.30 13.56
N VAL A 152 -13.66 7.51 13.22
CA VAL A 152 -12.25 7.89 13.42
C VAL A 152 -11.91 8.00 14.91
N MET A 153 -12.80 8.53 15.72
CA MET A 153 -12.57 8.69 17.17
C MET A 153 -12.68 7.37 17.95
N ASP A 154 -13.33 6.35 17.39
CA ASP A 154 -13.32 4.99 17.96
C ASP A 154 -11.93 4.36 17.94
N ASN A 155 -11.13 4.66 16.92
CA ASN A 155 -9.75 4.16 16.81
C ASN A 155 -8.83 5.16 16.10
N PRO A 156 -8.56 6.34 16.69
CA PRO A 156 -7.79 7.39 16.05
C PRO A 156 -6.35 6.96 15.69
N LEU A 157 -5.81 6.00 16.45
CA LEU A 157 -4.48 5.45 16.18
C LEU A 157 -4.43 4.73 14.82
N SER A 158 -5.35 3.80 14.56
CA SER A 158 -5.39 3.04 13.32
C SER A 158 -5.63 3.94 12.09
N TYR A 159 -6.60 4.85 12.16
CA TYR A 159 -6.87 5.78 11.07
C TYR A 159 -5.74 6.79 10.86
N GLY A 160 -5.14 7.30 11.94
CA GLY A 160 -3.98 8.20 11.89
C GLY A 160 -2.75 7.54 11.28
N LEU A 161 -2.46 6.29 11.67
CA LEU A 161 -1.36 5.51 11.07
C LEU A 161 -1.62 5.22 9.58
N ALA A 162 -2.84 4.84 9.20
CA ALA A 162 -3.19 4.57 7.80
C ALA A 162 -3.01 5.81 6.92
N PHE A 163 -3.50 6.98 7.38
CA PHE A 163 -3.33 8.24 6.66
C PHE A 163 -1.86 8.67 6.58
N SER A 164 -1.13 8.60 7.70
CA SER A 164 0.30 8.89 7.74
C SER A 164 1.08 7.96 6.80
N GLY A 165 0.73 6.68 6.79
CA GLY A 165 1.28 5.69 5.86
C GLY A 165 1.07 6.11 4.40
N ALA A 166 -0.14 6.51 4.02
CA ALA A 166 -0.44 6.97 2.67
C ALA A 166 0.44 8.17 2.25
N VAL A 167 0.63 9.15 3.16
CA VAL A 167 1.49 10.31 2.93
C VAL A 167 2.97 9.90 2.81
N ILE A 168 3.45 9.08 3.74
CA ILE A 168 4.86 8.61 3.77
C ILE A 168 5.17 7.82 2.50
N TRP A 169 4.29 6.92 2.08
CA TRP A 169 4.48 6.16 0.84
C TRP A 169 4.49 7.05 -0.40
N ALA A 170 3.62 8.04 -0.46
CA ALA A 170 3.63 9.02 -1.53
C ALA A 170 4.95 9.80 -1.58
N ILE A 171 5.48 10.23 -0.43
CA ILE A 171 6.80 10.86 -0.32
C ILE A 171 7.90 9.88 -0.75
N TYR A 172 7.85 8.63 -0.27
CA TYR A 172 8.80 7.58 -0.66
C TYR A 172 8.86 7.42 -2.18
N CYS A 173 7.72 7.28 -2.84
CA CYS A 173 7.65 7.12 -4.29
C CYS A 173 8.30 8.29 -5.04
N VAL A 174 7.99 9.53 -4.65
CA VAL A 174 8.49 10.75 -5.32
C VAL A 174 9.96 10.99 -5.06
N VAL A 175 10.43 10.79 -3.82
CA VAL A 175 11.82 11.04 -3.42
C VAL A 175 12.74 9.96 -3.95
N THR A 176 12.38 8.67 -3.78
CA THR A 176 13.24 7.55 -4.18
C THR A 176 13.42 7.47 -5.68
N GLN A 177 12.44 7.90 -6.48
CA GLN A 177 12.59 8.02 -7.93
C GLN A 177 13.81 8.87 -8.32
N ARG A 178 14.15 9.88 -7.52
CA ARG A 178 15.30 10.77 -7.77
C ARG A 178 16.61 10.23 -7.19
N ILE A 179 16.55 9.70 -5.95
CA ILE A 179 17.77 9.40 -5.19
C ILE A 179 18.24 7.94 -5.33
N ALA A 180 17.38 7.00 -5.73
CA ALA A 180 17.73 5.58 -5.83
C ALA A 180 18.68 5.28 -7.00
N ARG A 181 18.70 6.08 -8.06
CA ARG A 181 19.56 5.90 -9.24
C ARG A 181 19.52 4.47 -9.79
N GLY A 182 18.32 3.87 -9.85
CA GLY A 182 18.09 2.52 -10.34
C GLY A 182 18.44 1.38 -9.36
N ASN A 183 18.87 1.70 -8.13
CA ASN A 183 19.10 0.69 -7.11
C ASN A 183 17.79 0.23 -6.47
N ASN A 184 17.74 -1.06 -6.10
CA ASN A 184 16.60 -1.66 -5.41
C ASN A 184 17.01 -2.12 -4.00
N GLY A 185 16.55 -1.42 -2.98
CA GLY A 185 16.85 -1.69 -1.58
C GLY A 185 15.80 -2.57 -0.87
N ILE A 186 14.83 -3.13 -1.59
CA ILE A 186 13.65 -3.74 -0.98
C ILE A 186 13.99 -4.82 0.05
N THR A 187 14.92 -5.72 -0.25
CA THR A 187 15.33 -6.78 0.68
C THR A 187 15.93 -6.20 1.97
N LEU A 188 16.79 -5.19 1.86
CA LEU A 188 17.36 -4.50 3.02
C LEU A 188 16.25 -3.81 3.83
N PHE A 189 15.33 -3.14 3.17
CA PHE A 189 14.25 -2.39 3.82
C PHE A 189 13.29 -3.32 4.59
N PHE A 190 13.00 -4.51 4.04
CA PHE A 190 12.22 -5.53 4.76
C PHE A 190 12.95 -6.05 6.00
N ILE A 191 14.26 -6.28 5.91
CA ILE A 191 15.09 -6.67 7.07
C ILE A 191 15.05 -5.59 8.14
N LEU A 192 15.22 -4.31 7.77
CA LEU A 192 15.18 -3.19 8.72
C LEU A 192 13.80 -3.03 9.36
N THR A 193 12.72 -3.24 8.59
CA THR A 193 11.36 -3.23 9.12
C THR A 193 11.15 -4.36 10.14
N ALA A 194 11.58 -5.58 9.82
CA ALA A 194 11.52 -6.71 10.74
C ALA A 194 12.29 -6.44 12.03
N LEU A 195 13.53 -5.96 11.94
CA LEU A 195 14.35 -5.61 13.10
C LEU A 195 13.69 -4.54 13.96
N THR A 196 13.14 -3.48 13.37
CA THR A 196 12.44 -2.41 14.09
C THR A 196 11.21 -2.95 14.83
N LEU A 197 10.44 -3.84 14.18
CA LEU A 197 9.28 -4.47 14.80
C LEU A 197 9.67 -5.42 15.94
N TRP A 198 10.76 -6.17 15.80
CA TRP A 198 11.24 -7.01 16.90
C TRP A 198 11.76 -6.19 18.09
N VAL A 199 12.46 -5.07 17.84
CA VAL A 199 12.82 -4.13 18.93
C VAL A 199 11.57 -3.65 19.64
N LYS A 200 10.54 -3.20 18.89
CA LYS A 200 9.27 -2.78 19.50
C LYS A 200 8.59 -3.92 20.27
N TYR A 201 8.61 -5.14 19.72
CA TYR A 201 8.01 -6.32 20.37
C TYR A 201 8.64 -6.59 21.74
N PHE A 202 9.97 -6.61 21.84
CA PHE A 202 10.68 -6.89 23.08
C PHE A 202 10.71 -5.72 24.09
N THR A 203 10.42 -4.51 23.64
CA THR A 203 10.43 -3.30 24.48
C THR A 203 9.06 -2.86 24.99
N SER A 204 7.99 -3.53 24.58
CA SER A 204 6.62 -3.19 25.00
C SER A 204 5.82 -4.44 25.35
N PRO A 205 4.85 -4.33 26.30
CA PRO A 205 3.96 -5.45 26.61
C PRO A 205 3.26 -5.96 25.36
N GLN A 206 3.23 -7.26 25.18
CA GLN A 206 2.59 -7.92 24.03
C GLN A 206 1.52 -8.90 24.51
N PRO A 207 0.44 -9.08 23.76
CA PRO A 207 -0.51 -10.13 24.04
C PRO A 207 0.14 -11.52 23.83
N GLU A 208 -0.36 -12.51 24.53
CA GLU A 208 0.04 -13.90 24.29
C GLU A 208 -0.36 -14.34 22.89
N PHE A 209 0.46 -15.18 22.26
CA PHE A 209 0.17 -15.75 20.97
C PHE A 209 -0.96 -16.77 21.06
N VAL A 210 -2.00 -16.59 20.28
CA VAL A 210 -3.05 -17.56 20.08
C VAL A 210 -2.66 -18.45 18.90
N LEU A 211 -1.96 -19.55 19.18
CA LEU A 211 -1.44 -20.45 18.16
C LEU A 211 -2.58 -21.31 17.57
N SER A 212 -3.10 -20.87 16.44
CA SER A 212 -4.12 -21.62 15.68
C SER A 212 -3.60 -21.95 14.27
N TRP A 213 -4.15 -23.00 13.67
CA TRP A 213 -3.87 -23.33 12.26
C TRP A 213 -4.17 -22.16 11.32
N HIS A 214 -5.27 -21.47 11.60
CA HIS A 214 -5.67 -20.29 10.83
C HIS A 214 -4.61 -19.16 10.89
N ALA A 215 -4.05 -18.89 12.08
CA ALA A 215 -3.02 -17.86 12.25
C ALA A 215 -1.74 -18.21 11.48
N TRP A 216 -1.30 -19.46 11.51
CA TRP A 216 -0.11 -19.93 10.77
C TRP A 216 -0.29 -19.88 9.25
N ILE A 217 -1.46 -20.32 8.75
CA ILE A 217 -1.78 -20.23 7.32
C ILE A 217 -1.81 -18.76 6.88
N SER A 218 -2.48 -17.90 7.65
CA SER A 218 -2.55 -16.46 7.36
C SER A 218 -1.16 -15.82 7.35
N LEU A 219 -0.28 -16.19 8.29
CA LEU A 219 1.11 -15.72 8.33
C LEU A 219 1.88 -16.14 7.07
N LEU A 220 1.77 -17.41 6.69
CA LEU A 220 2.45 -17.90 5.48
C LEU A 220 1.96 -17.17 4.22
N LEU A 221 0.64 -17.04 4.08
CA LEU A 221 0.03 -16.33 2.95
C LEU A 221 0.40 -14.84 2.95
N ALA A 222 0.41 -14.18 4.12
CA ALA A 222 0.82 -12.78 4.25
C ALA A 222 2.29 -12.58 3.85
N ALA A 223 3.18 -13.44 4.36
CA ALA A 223 4.59 -13.39 4.01
C ALA A 223 4.84 -13.63 2.51
N MET A 224 4.12 -14.57 1.91
CA MET A 224 4.18 -14.82 0.47
C MET A 224 3.62 -13.63 -0.33
N ALA A 225 2.48 -13.06 0.09
CA ALA A 225 1.86 -11.93 -0.57
C ALA A 225 2.79 -10.70 -0.56
N MET A 226 3.44 -10.42 0.56
CA MET A 226 4.43 -9.35 0.68
C MET A 226 5.71 -9.67 -0.12
N GLY A 227 6.38 -10.76 0.19
CA GLY A 227 7.67 -11.10 -0.42
C GLY A 227 7.58 -11.31 -1.93
N PHE A 228 6.71 -12.21 -2.39
CA PHE A 228 6.54 -12.47 -3.83
C PHE A 228 5.83 -11.32 -4.54
N GLY A 229 4.95 -10.56 -3.87
CA GLY A 229 4.35 -9.36 -4.42
C GLY A 229 5.40 -8.36 -4.85
N TYR A 230 6.33 -8.01 -3.98
CA TYR A 230 7.42 -7.09 -4.31
C TYR A 230 8.40 -7.67 -5.34
N ALA A 231 8.70 -8.97 -5.29
CA ALA A 231 9.54 -9.63 -6.30
C ALA A 231 8.88 -9.61 -7.68
N ALA A 232 7.60 -9.96 -7.76
CA ALA A 232 6.84 -9.97 -9.00
C ALA A 232 6.64 -8.56 -9.59
N TRP A 233 6.37 -7.56 -8.73
CA TRP A 233 6.30 -6.17 -9.13
C TRP A 233 7.61 -5.68 -9.73
N ASN A 234 8.74 -6.00 -9.10
CA ASN A 234 10.06 -5.64 -9.60
C ASN A 234 10.32 -6.21 -11.01
N VAL A 235 9.97 -7.48 -11.25
CA VAL A 235 10.04 -8.09 -12.57
C VAL A 235 9.14 -7.34 -13.58
N GLY A 236 7.93 -7.01 -13.17
CA GLY A 236 6.95 -6.29 -13.98
C GLY A 236 7.43 -4.91 -14.43
N ILE A 237 7.96 -4.10 -13.51
CA ILE A 237 8.43 -2.74 -13.83
C ILE A 237 9.74 -2.72 -14.61
N LEU A 238 10.62 -3.71 -14.43
CA LEU A 238 11.90 -3.76 -15.14
C LEU A 238 11.77 -4.31 -16.55
N HIS A 239 10.85 -5.23 -16.81
CA HIS A 239 10.80 -5.99 -18.06
C HIS A 239 9.41 -6.02 -18.72
N GLY A 240 8.38 -5.54 -18.03
CA GLY A 240 6.99 -5.54 -18.50
C GLY A 240 6.47 -4.17 -18.91
N ASN A 241 5.16 -4.10 -19.17
CA ASN A 241 4.47 -2.86 -19.51
C ASN A 241 4.07 -2.09 -18.22
N VAL A 242 4.93 -1.15 -17.83
CA VAL A 242 4.72 -0.30 -16.65
C VAL A 242 3.38 0.45 -16.69
N THR A 243 2.95 0.84 -17.90
CA THR A 243 1.67 1.55 -18.10
C THR A 243 0.47 0.70 -17.70
N VAL A 244 0.47 -0.57 -18.15
CA VAL A 244 -0.60 -1.53 -17.82
C VAL A 244 -0.57 -1.83 -16.31
N LEU A 245 0.61 -2.03 -15.73
CA LEU A 245 0.76 -2.30 -14.30
C LEU A 245 0.28 -1.13 -13.44
N ALA A 246 0.65 0.10 -13.80
CA ALA A 246 0.19 1.29 -13.09
C ALA A 246 -1.34 1.45 -13.18
N ALA A 247 -1.93 1.27 -14.38
CA ALA A 247 -3.38 1.33 -14.54
C ALA A 247 -4.10 0.25 -13.72
N ALA A 248 -3.58 -0.98 -13.73
CA ALA A 248 -4.15 -2.10 -13.01
C ALA A 248 -4.05 -1.92 -11.47
N SER A 249 -3.00 -1.27 -10.96
CA SER A 249 -2.84 -1.04 -9.52
C SER A 249 -3.93 -0.13 -8.92
N TYR A 250 -4.61 0.69 -9.73
CA TYR A 250 -5.73 1.51 -9.26
C TYR A 250 -7.00 0.70 -8.95
N PHE A 251 -7.03 -0.57 -9.33
CA PHE A 251 -8.11 -1.50 -8.94
C PHE A 251 -7.81 -2.24 -7.62
N ILE A 252 -6.60 -2.11 -7.05
CA ILE A 252 -6.25 -2.74 -5.77
C ILE A 252 -7.28 -2.44 -4.68
N PRO A 253 -7.79 -1.20 -4.48
CA PRO A 253 -8.77 -0.93 -3.42
C PRO A 253 -10.04 -1.77 -3.55
N ILE A 254 -10.55 -1.95 -4.77
CA ILE A 254 -11.77 -2.74 -5.03
C ILE A 254 -11.49 -4.23 -4.79
N ILE A 255 -10.40 -4.76 -5.36
CA ILE A 255 -10.04 -6.18 -5.21
C ILE A 255 -9.75 -6.49 -3.74
N SER A 256 -9.05 -5.59 -3.07
CA SER A 256 -8.71 -5.74 -1.64
C SER A 256 -9.96 -5.72 -0.75
N ALA A 257 -10.91 -4.84 -1.01
CA ALA A 257 -12.18 -4.82 -0.27
C ALA A 257 -12.97 -6.13 -0.43
N VAL A 258 -13.04 -6.67 -1.66
CA VAL A 258 -13.68 -7.98 -1.92
C VAL A 258 -12.98 -9.09 -1.14
N LEU A 259 -11.66 -9.20 -1.29
CA LEU A 259 -10.89 -10.26 -0.63
C LEU A 259 -10.94 -10.15 0.89
N ALA A 260 -10.76 -8.94 1.44
CA ALA A 260 -10.79 -8.73 2.87
C ALA A 260 -12.20 -8.93 3.47
N ALA A 261 -13.27 -8.54 2.76
CA ALA A 261 -14.63 -8.82 3.18
C ALA A 261 -14.90 -10.32 3.29
N PHE A 262 -14.43 -11.10 2.30
CA PHE A 262 -14.53 -12.55 2.33
C PHE A 262 -13.67 -13.18 3.44
N MET A 263 -12.42 -12.75 3.59
CA MET A 263 -11.48 -13.31 4.57
C MET A 263 -11.85 -13.00 6.03
N LEU A 264 -12.45 -11.82 6.27
CA LEU A 264 -12.79 -11.32 7.60
C LEU A 264 -14.29 -11.44 7.90
N ASP A 265 -15.03 -12.18 7.08
CA ASP A 265 -16.49 -12.36 7.18
C ASP A 265 -17.24 -11.03 7.46
N SER A 266 -16.92 -10.00 6.68
CA SER A 266 -17.38 -8.65 6.91
C SER A 266 -18.36 -8.21 5.83
N HIS A 267 -19.58 -7.85 6.24
CA HIS A 267 -20.57 -7.28 5.32
C HIS A 267 -20.32 -5.80 5.10
N LEU A 268 -20.10 -5.43 3.82
CA LEU A 268 -19.85 -4.06 3.40
C LEU A 268 -21.12 -3.45 2.81
N THR A 269 -21.41 -2.20 3.17
CA THR A 269 -22.60 -1.48 2.72
C THR A 269 -22.47 -1.01 1.27
N LEU A 270 -23.60 -0.65 0.64
CA LEU A 270 -23.59 -0.02 -0.68
C LEU A 270 -22.79 1.31 -0.66
N ALA A 271 -22.90 2.09 0.41
CA ALA A 271 -22.14 3.33 0.59
C ALA A 271 -20.63 3.07 0.57
N PHE A 272 -20.18 2.00 1.24
CA PHE A 272 -18.78 1.57 1.20
C PHE A 272 -18.32 1.26 -0.25
N TRP A 273 -19.08 0.47 -1.01
CA TRP A 273 -18.72 0.12 -2.40
C TRP A 273 -18.69 1.33 -3.33
N GLN A 274 -19.64 2.27 -3.14
CA GLN A 274 -19.62 3.54 -3.87
C GLN A 274 -18.36 4.35 -3.55
N GLY A 275 -18.01 4.46 -2.26
CA GLY A 275 -16.80 5.16 -1.84
C GLY A 275 -15.52 4.51 -2.39
N THR A 276 -15.42 3.19 -2.34
CA THR A 276 -14.30 2.41 -2.90
C THR A 276 -14.15 2.65 -4.41
N ALA A 277 -15.26 2.63 -5.15
CA ALA A 277 -15.26 2.94 -6.58
C ALA A 277 -14.79 4.38 -6.84
N MET A 278 -15.23 5.35 -6.02
CA MET A 278 -14.82 6.75 -6.15
C MET A 278 -13.31 6.95 -5.87
N VAL A 279 -12.74 6.24 -4.89
CA VAL A 279 -11.29 6.26 -4.61
C VAL A 279 -10.51 5.73 -5.81
N SER A 280 -10.92 4.59 -6.36
CA SER A 280 -10.26 3.98 -7.51
C SER A 280 -10.37 4.85 -8.77
N LEU A 281 -11.57 5.37 -9.07
CA LEU A 281 -11.78 6.27 -10.20
C LEU A 281 -11.05 7.61 -10.04
N GLY A 282 -11.05 8.19 -8.83
CA GLY A 282 -10.32 9.41 -8.53
C GLY A 282 -8.82 9.25 -8.78
N SER A 283 -8.23 8.16 -8.30
CA SER A 283 -6.82 7.83 -8.53
C SER A 283 -6.52 7.61 -10.02
N LEU A 284 -7.41 6.93 -10.75
CA LEU A 284 -7.28 6.71 -12.19
C LEU A 284 -7.35 8.03 -12.98
N ILE A 285 -8.25 8.94 -12.62
CA ILE A 285 -8.35 10.29 -13.21
C ILE A 285 -7.08 11.09 -12.93
N CYS A 286 -6.52 11.04 -11.72
CA CYS A 286 -5.24 11.66 -11.39
C CYS A 286 -4.12 11.14 -12.28
N TRP A 287 -4.03 9.83 -12.47
CA TRP A 287 -3.05 9.21 -13.36
C TRP A 287 -3.25 9.66 -14.82
N TRP A 288 -4.47 9.67 -15.32
CA TRP A 288 -4.78 10.11 -16.69
C TRP A 288 -4.38 11.57 -16.91
N SER A 289 -4.60 12.42 -15.91
CA SER A 289 -4.29 13.86 -15.99
C SER A 289 -2.82 14.13 -16.32
N THR A 290 -1.90 13.27 -15.88
CA THR A 290 -0.47 13.39 -16.16
C THR A 290 -0.10 12.87 -17.55
N ARG A 291 -0.87 11.92 -18.10
CA ARG A 291 -0.61 11.31 -19.41
C ARG A 291 -1.07 12.17 -20.58
N THR A 292 -2.22 12.80 -20.45
CA THR A 292 -2.76 13.67 -21.52
C THR A 292 -1.80 14.78 -21.90
N VAL A 293 -1.06 15.33 -20.94
CA VAL A 293 -0.05 16.38 -21.21
C VAL A 293 1.21 15.80 -21.85
N ALA A 294 1.63 14.59 -21.49
CA ALA A 294 2.79 13.95 -22.08
C ALA A 294 2.56 13.60 -23.56
N VAL A 295 1.38 13.07 -23.91
CA VAL A 295 1.02 12.76 -25.30
C VAL A 295 0.93 14.01 -26.17
N LYS A 296 0.30 15.09 -25.67
CA LYS A 296 0.20 16.36 -26.41
C LYS A 296 1.56 16.94 -26.72
N ARG A 297 2.52 16.86 -25.81
CA ARG A 297 3.88 17.36 -26.01
C ARG A 297 4.63 16.61 -27.11
N LEU A 298 4.50 15.28 -27.17
CA LEU A 298 5.10 14.45 -28.22
C LEU A 298 4.51 14.77 -29.61
N SER A 299 3.20 15.06 -29.69
CA SER A 299 2.58 15.47 -30.95
C SER A 299 3.04 16.85 -31.42
N ASP A 300 3.27 17.80 -30.50
CA ASP A 300 3.73 19.16 -30.81
C ASP A 300 5.23 19.20 -31.19
N GLU A 301 6.05 18.22 -30.72
CA GLU A 301 7.48 18.09 -31.10
C GLU A 301 7.68 17.35 -32.43
N THR A 302 6.65 16.65 -32.94
CA THR A 302 6.68 15.88 -34.22
C THR A 302 5.97 16.57 -35.35
N SER A 303 5.31 17.70 -35.15
CA SER A 303 4.69 18.59 -36.13
C SER A 303 5.57 19.79 -36.41
#